data_c4b2049e97394d5571df807cf666edda
#
_entry.id   c4b2049e97394d5571df807cf666edda
#
_cell.length_a   1.000
_cell.length_b   1.000
_cell.length_c   1.000
_cell.angle_alpha   90.00
_cell.angle_beta   90.00
_cell.angle_gamma   90.00
#
_symmetry.space_group_name_H-M   'P 1'
#
loop_
_entity.id
_entity.type
_entity.pdbx_description
1 polymer ?
#
loop_
_entity_poly.entity_id
_entity_poly.type
_entity_poly.pdbx_seq_one_letter_code
_entity_poly.pdbx_strand_id
1 'polypeptide(L)'
;MAARPTRRVVLAAAVMLPLAAVSGCDGPDVLAAPPSPAPDVTVLRGAIAAEQLIITRYTTVLHQAGAAGGSAGSLAGALQPLLAEHRAHLAQLRSRLIVPAGSKASPATPHERAPAPVPPGVSPSVAFLRTAEQDAATTMLERLHGASSSLAQLFASIGASEATHVPVLDAAAAQVAP
;
A
#
# COMPACT_ATOMS: atom_id res chain seq x y z
N MET A 1 -5.11 19.40 -57.76
CA MET A 1 -3.86 18.73 -57.31
C MET A 1 -3.23 19.63 -56.23
N ALA A 2 -3.35 19.26 -54.98
CA ALA A 2 -2.84 20.04 -53.83
C ALA A 2 -1.67 19.28 -53.20
N ALA A 3 -0.48 19.92 -53.18
CA ALA A 3 0.74 19.39 -52.62
C ALA A 3 0.71 19.52 -51.07
N ARG A 4 1.06 18.41 -50.40
CA ARG A 4 1.23 18.36 -48.94
C ARG A 4 2.63 18.84 -48.55
N PRO A 5 2.80 19.75 -47.57
CA PRO A 5 4.10 20.14 -47.09
C PRO A 5 4.64 19.10 -46.08
N THR A 6 5.86 18.62 -46.34
CA THR A 6 6.66 17.77 -45.46
C THR A 6 7.23 18.57 -44.29
N ARG A 7 6.86 18.19 -43.06
CA ARG A 7 7.49 18.69 -41.83
C ARG A 7 8.78 17.92 -41.56
N ARG A 8 9.91 18.54 -41.82
CA ARG A 8 11.21 18.16 -41.23
C ARG A 8 11.95 19.44 -40.90
N VAL A 9 11.79 19.95 -39.69
CA VAL A 9 12.71 20.91 -39.09
C VAL A 9 13.32 20.22 -37.89
N VAL A 10 14.57 19.80 -38.05
CA VAL A 10 15.43 19.30 -36.97
C VAL A 10 16.14 20.51 -36.38
N LEU A 11 15.77 20.91 -35.19
CA LEU A 11 16.47 21.92 -34.41
C LEU A 11 17.59 21.23 -33.62
N ALA A 12 18.83 21.36 -34.15
CA ALA A 12 20.02 21.06 -33.39
C ALA A 12 20.36 22.26 -32.49
N ALA A 13 20.01 22.17 -31.19
CA ALA A 13 20.49 23.12 -30.19
C ALA A 13 21.74 22.51 -29.52
N ALA A 14 22.90 23.03 -29.85
CA ALA A 14 24.17 22.75 -29.16
C ALA A 14 24.15 23.51 -27.84
N VAL A 15 23.99 22.80 -26.70
CA VAL A 15 24.15 23.34 -25.35
C VAL A 15 25.63 23.22 -24.96
N MET A 16 26.34 24.35 -24.99
CA MET A 16 27.65 24.50 -24.36
C MET A 16 27.47 24.54 -22.83
N LEU A 17 27.82 23.43 -22.16
CA LEU A 17 27.94 23.41 -20.69
C LEU A 17 29.29 23.98 -20.31
N PRO A 18 29.35 24.97 -19.38
CA PRO A 18 30.59 25.34 -18.72
C PRO A 18 31.00 24.25 -17.72
N LEU A 19 32.17 23.67 -17.89
CA LEU A 19 32.83 22.87 -16.85
C LEU A 19 33.19 23.80 -15.67
N ALA A 20 32.33 23.86 -14.66
CA ALA A 20 32.72 24.37 -13.35
C ALA A 20 33.48 23.26 -12.62
N ALA A 21 34.78 23.40 -12.51
CA ALA A 21 35.60 22.58 -11.65
C ALA A 21 35.24 22.90 -10.18
N VAL A 22 34.46 22.05 -9.54
CA VAL A 22 34.19 22.09 -8.11
C VAL A 22 35.30 21.30 -7.41
N SER A 23 36.40 21.97 -7.09
CA SER A 23 37.38 21.47 -6.14
C SER A 23 36.88 21.84 -4.72
N GLY A 24 35.97 21.07 -4.18
CA GLY A 24 35.58 21.07 -2.78
C GLY A 24 36.23 19.88 -2.09
N CYS A 25 37.35 20.07 -1.42
CA CYS A 25 37.82 19.12 -0.42
C CYS A 25 36.91 19.27 0.81
N ASP A 26 35.79 18.58 0.82
CA ASP A 26 35.07 18.34 2.05
C ASP A 26 35.79 17.24 2.81
N GLY A 27 36.27 17.60 4.00
CA GLY A 27 36.90 16.66 4.93
C GLY A 27 35.97 15.51 5.28
N PRO A 28 36.49 14.44 5.93
CA PRO A 28 35.69 13.21 6.12
C PRO A 28 34.58 13.45 7.14
N ASP A 29 33.41 13.75 6.68
CA ASP A 29 32.15 13.64 7.45
C ASP A 29 31.80 12.17 7.75
N VAL A 30 32.83 11.42 8.23
CA VAL A 30 32.72 10.00 8.56
C VAL A 30 31.80 9.77 9.78
N LEU A 31 31.36 10.85 10.45
CA LEU A 31 30.50 10.80 11.64
C LEU A 31 29.15 11.48 11.44
N ALA A 32 28.81 11.85 10.22
CA ALA A 32 27.46 12.35 9.95
C ALA A 32 26.43 11.24 10.26
N ALA A 33 25.42 11.58 11.05
CA ALA A 33 24.31 10.67 11.29
C ALA A 33 23.72 10.22 9.93
N PRO A 34 23.38 8.93 9.77
CA PRO A 34 22.81 8.47 8.53
C PRO A 34 21.59 9.33 8.18
N PRO A 35 21.42 9.73 6.91
CA PRO A 35 20.30 10.57 6.50
C PRO A 35 18.98 9.92 6.92
N SER A 36 18.03 10.74 7.37
CA SER A 36 16.70 10.28 7.68
C SER A 36 16.09 9.59 6.44
N PRO A 37 15.32 8.51 6.60
CA PRO A 37 14.64 7.87 5.50
C PRO A 37 13.82 8.90 4.71
N ALA A 38 13.81 8.80 3.38
CA ALA A 38 12.96 9.65 2.56
C ALA A 38 11.49 9.51 3.03
N PRO A 39 10.68 10.58 2.99
CA PRO A 39 9.28 10.53 3.42
C PRO A 39 8.51 9.36 2.79
N ASP A 40 8.71 9.09 1.52
CA ASP A 40 8.10 7.97 0.79
C ASP A 40 8.42 6.60 1.41
N VAL A 41 9.64 6.39 1.92
CA VAL A 41 10.03 5.11 2.56
C VAL A 41 9.22 4.89 3.84
N THR A 42 9.01 5.93 4.63
CA THR A 42 8.24 5.83 5.88
C THR A 42 6.77 5.55 5.60
N VAL A 43 6.16 6.32 4.70
CA VAL A 43 4.75 6.17 4.32
C VAL A 43 4.50 4.79 3.70
N LEU A 44 5.42 4.34 2.83
CA LEU A 44 5.33 3.05 2.16
C LEU A 44 5.46 1.87 3.12
N ARG A 45 6.36 1.96 4.12
CA ARG A 45 6.46 0.94 5.18
C ARG A 45 5.17 0.85 6.00
N GLY A 46 4.54 1.98 6.32
CA GLY A 46 3.25 2.00 7.00
C GLY A 46 2.14 1.35 6.17
N ALA A 47 2.10 1.59 4.85
CA ALA A 47 1.15 0.94 3.95
C ALA A 47 1.39 -0.58 3.86
N ILE A 48 2.65 -1.01 3.74
CA ILE A 48 3.02 -2.44 3.75
C ILE A 48 2.58 -3.14 5.04
N ALA A 49 2.78 -2.49 6.20
CA ALA A 49 2.36 -3.04 7.49
C ALA A 49 0.83 -3.15 7.59
N ALA A 50 0.08 -2.18 7.08
CA ALA A 50 -1.38 -2.22 7.04
C ALA A 50 -1.89 -3.39 6.19
N GLU A 51 -1.34 -3.59 4.98
CA GLU A 51 -1.68 -4.72 4.12
C GLU A 51 -1.35 -6.08 4.76
N GLN A 52 -0.23 -6.20 5.43
CA GLN A 52 0.11 -7.41 6.15
C GLN A 52 -0.88 -7.73 7.28
N LEU A 53 -1.35 -6.69 7.97
CA LEU A 53 -2.33 -6.82 9.03
C LEU A 53 -3.69 -7.28 8.48
N ILE A 54 -4.19 -6.66 7.40
CA ILE A 54 -5.48 -7.01 6.82
C ILE A 54 -5.44 -8.44 6.26
N ILE A 55 -4.35 -8.85 5.60
CA ILE A 55 -4.12 -10.24 5.14
C ILE A 55 -4.22 -11.23 6.31
N THR A 56 -3.62 -10.90 7.45
CA THR A 56 -3.68 -11.73 8.65
C THR A 56 -5.12 -11.85 9.16
N ARG A 57 -5.88 -10.76 9.19
CA ARG A 57 -7.30 -10.73 9.59
C ARG A 57 -8.15 -11.63 8.69
N TYR A 58 -8.04 -11.49 7.37
CA TYR A 58 -8.74 -12.35 6.42
C TYR A 58 -8.40 -13.81 6.61
N THR A 59 -7.13 -14.15 6.78
CA THR A 59 -6.68 -15.52 7.00
C THR A 59 -7.29 -16.09 8.28
N THR A 60 -7.36 -15.29 9.35
CA THR A 60 -7.97 -15.70 10.63
C THR A 60 -9.47 -15.96 10.47
N VAL A 61 -10.19 -15.07 9.79
CA VAL A 61 -11.64 -15.23 9.55
C VAL A 61 -11.92 -16.46 8.69
N LEU A 62 -11.16 -16.69 7.64
CA LEU A 62 -11.29 -17.89 6.80
C LEU A 62 -11.03 -19.17 7.60
N HIS A 63 -10.06 -19.16 8.50
CA HIS A 63 -9.80 -20.29 9.38
C HIS A 63 -10.96 -20.54 10.35
N GLN A 64 -11.51 -19.49 10.99
CA GLN A 64 -12.68 -19.61 11.87
C GLN A 64 -13.91 -20.13 11.12
N ALA A 65 -14.17 -19.63 9.91
CA ALA A 65 -15.28 -20.06 9.08
C ALA A 65 -15.14 -21.55 8.71
N GLY A 66 -13.95 -22.00 8.32
CA GLY A 66 -13.68 -23.40 8.00
C GLY A 66 -13.90 -24.35 9.19
N ALA A 67 -13.58 -23.89 10.42
CA ALA A 67 -13.79 -24.68 11.63
C ALA A 67 -15.26 -24.74 12.06
N ALA A 68 -16.10 -23.74 11.69
CA ALA A 68 -17.51 -23.68 12.04
C ALA A 68 -18.39 -24.60 11.17
N GLY A 69 -17.94 -25.00 9.98
CA GLY A 69 -18.73 -25.81 9.06
C GLY A 69 -19.94 -25.03 8.44
N GLY A 70 -20.86 -25.71 7.84
CA GLY A 70 -22.12 -25.11 7.31
C GLY A 70 -21.88 -24.19 6.10
N SER A 71 -22.25 -22.90 6.19
CA SER A 71 -22.10 -21.87 5.13
C SER A 71 -20.65 -21.43 4.87
N ALA A 72 -19.66 -22.12 5.42
CA ALA A 72 -18.24 -21.81 5.26
C ALA A 72 -17.79 -21.73 3.79
N GLY A 73 -18.37 -22.54 2.91
CA GLY A 73 -18.03 -22.55 1.49
C GLY A 73 -18.42 -21.26 0.76
N SER A 74 -19.61 -20.72 1.02
CA SER A 74 -20.07 -19.47 0.40
C SER A 74 -19.25 -18.26 0.93
N LEU A 75 -18.99 -18.24 2.24
CA LEU A 75 -18.16 -17.19 2.84
C LEU A 75 -16.72 -17.24 2.31
N ALA A 76 -16.13 -18.41 2.21
CA ALA A 76 -14.79 -18.56 1.64
C ALA A 76 -14.75 -18.08 0.18
N GLY A 77 -15.78 -18.38 -0.61
CA GLY A 77 -15.95 -17.88 -1.98
C GLY A 77 -15.97 -16.36 -2.08
N ALA A 78 -16.56 -15.69 -1.10
CA ALA A 78 -16.59 -14.23 -1.04
C ALA A 78 -15.27 -13.63 -0.56
N LEU A 79 -14.62 -14.23 0.45
CA LEU A 79 -13.44 -13.65 1.10
C LEU A 79 -12.12 -13.95 0.39
N GLN A 80 -11.99 -15.10 -0.29
CA GLN A 80 -10.75 -15.47 -0.96
C GLN A 80 -10.32 -14.50 -2.07
N PRO A 81 -11.22 -13.99 -2.95
CA PRO A 81 -10.86 -12.95 -3.92
C PRO A 81 -10.32 -11.69 -3.26
N LEU A 82 -10.97 -11.19 -2.20
CA LEU A 82 -10.54 -10.00 -1.48
C LEU A 82 -9.14 -10.20 -0.85
N LEU A 83 -8.91 -11.36 -0.24
CA LEU A 83 -7.58 -11.72 0.27
C LEU A 83 -6.52 -11.76 -0.85
N ALA A 84 -6.87 -12.22 -2.05
CA ALA A 84 -5.96 -12.23 -3.19
C ALA A 84 -5.62 -10.81 -3.65
N GLU A 85 -6.58 -9.87 -3.63
CA GLU A 85 -6.35 -8.46 -3.93
C GLU A 85 -5.39 -7.83 -2.93
N HIS A 86 -5.58 -8.01 -1.62
CA HIS A 86 -4.64 -7.52 -0.60
C HIS A 86 -3.21 -8.07 -0.77
N ARG A 87 -3.08 -9.32 -1.18
CA ARG A 87 -1.76 -9.89 -1.50
C ARG A 87 -1.12 -9.22 -2.73
N ALA A 88 -1.93 -8.87 -3.73
CA ALA A 88 -1.47 -8.12 -4.89
C ALA A 88 -1.08 -6.68 -4.53
N HIS A 89 -1.85 -5.98 -3.71
CA HIS A 89 -1.52 -4.67 -3.15
C HIS A 89 -0.18 -4.71 -2.40
N LEU A 90 -0.02 -5.67 -1.49
CA LEU A 90 1.22 -5.87 -0.75
C LEU A 90 2.43 -6.09 -1.68
N ALA A 91 2.27 -6.88 -2.73
CA ALA A 91 3.33 -7.10 -3.72
C ALA A 91 3.69 -5.81 -4.47
N GLN A 92 2.70 -5.02 -4.89
CA GLN A 92 2.90 -3.72 -5.53
C GLN A 92 3.61 -2.73 -4.61
N LEU A 93 3.18 -2.60 -3.36
CA LEU A 93 3.80 -1.72 -2.37
C LEU A 93 5.27 -2.10 -2.12
N ARG A 94 5.55 -3.40 -1.97
CA ARG A 94 6.92 -3.91 -1.79
C ARG A 94 7.81 -3.63 -2.99
N SER A 95 7.28 -3.72 -4.21
CA SER A 95 8.05 -3.43 -5.42
C SER A 95 8.48 -1.96 -5.54
N ARG A 96 7.80 -1.06 -4.83
CA ARG A 96 8.12 0.38 -4.78
C ARG A 96 9.07 0.74 -3.64
N LEU A 97 9.31 -0.18 -2.69
CA LEU A 97 10.16 0.10 -1.53
C LEU A 97 11.65 0.01 -1.91
N ILE A 98 12.23 1.17 -2.21
CA ILE A 98 13.66 1.32 -2.41
C ILE A 98 14.25 1.92 -1.15
N VAL A 99 15.01 1.13 -0.40
CA VAL A 99 15.70 1.59 0.82
C VAL A 99 17.12 1.98 0.46
N PRO A 100 17.53 3.25 0.65
CA PRO A 100 18.91 3.66 0.41
C PRO A 100 19.90 2.85 1.24
N ALA A 101 21.06 2.51 0.66
CA ALA A 101 22.12 1.81 1.35
C ALA A 101 22.56 2.65 2.60
N GLY A 102 22.71 1.99 3.73
CA GLY A 102 23.08 2.64 4.99
C GLY A 102 21.92 3.23 5.80
N SER A 103 20.70 3.24 5.29
CA SER A 103 19.53 3.61 6.09
C SER A 103 19.32 2.58 7.19
N LYS A 104 19.46 3.01 8.46
CA LYS A 104 19.05 2.17 9.58
C LYS A 104 17.56 1.95 9.49
N ALA A 105 17.12 0.71 9.69
CA ALA A 105 15.70 0.43 9.91
C ALA A 105 15.24 1.34 11.06
N SER A 106 14.28 2.24 10.78
CA SER A 106 13.66 3.00 11.86
C SER A 106 13.04 1.97 12.79
N PRO A 107 13.38 1.95 14.08
CA PRO A 107 12.70 1.06 14.99
C PRO A 107 11.21 1.36 14.91
N ALA A 108 10.38 0.32 14.87
CA ALA A 108 8.93 0.49 15.01
C ALA A 108 8.69 1.40 16.22
N THR A 109 7.90 2.45 16.03
CA THR A 109 7.60 3.39 17.11
C THR A 109 6.98 2.59 18.27
N PRO A 110 7.53 2.69 19.50
CA PRO A 110 7.15 1.81 20.61
C PRO A 110 5.71 1.97 21.11
N HIS A 111 4.88 2.74 20.45
CA HIS A 111 3.56 3.17 20.93
C HIS A 111 2.41 2.77 20.00
N GLU A 112 2.64 1.96 18.98
CA GLU A 112 1.54 1.44 18.21
C GLU A 112 0.85 0.35 19.05
N ARG A 113 -0.34 0.68 19.55
CA ARG A 113 -1.21 -0.26 20.29
C ARG A 113 -1.34 -1.53 19.44
N ALA A 114 -1.10 -2.69 20.05
CA ALA A 114 -1.31 -3.97 19.38
C ALA A 114 -2.68 -3.97 18.67
N PRO A 115 -2.73 -4.38 17.40
CA PRO A 115 -3.97 -4.36 16.65
C PRO A 115 -5.02 -5.24 17.34
N ALA A 116 -6.29 -4.79 17.32
CA ALA A 116 -7.39 -5.53 17.90
C ALA A 116 -7.47 -6.94 17.28
N PRO A 117 -7.62 -7.98 18.12
CA PRO A 117 -7.77 -9.34 17.63
C PRO A 117 -9.09 -9.51 16.88
N VAL A 118 -9.12 -10.42 15.93
CA VAL A 118 -10.37 -10.82 15.26
C VAL A 118 -11.30 -11.45 16.30
N PRO A 119 -12.55 -10.98 16.44
CA PRO A 119 -13.49 -11.55 17.39
C PRO A 119 -13.84 -13.00 17.03
N PRO A 120 -14.21 -13.83 18.00
CA PRO A 120 -14.66 -15.19 17.74
C PRO A 120 -16.05 -15.20 17.10
N GLY A 121 -16.30 -16.19 16.25
CA GLY A 121 -17.59 -16.39 15.55
C GLY A 121 -17.63 -15.73 14.17
N VAL A 122 -18.40 -16.33 13.27
CA VAL A 122 -18.40 -15.97 11.85
C VAL A 122 -18.98 -14.56 11.63
N SER A 123 -20.21 -14.30 12.10
CA SER A 123 -20.86 -13.00 11.90
C SER A 123 -20.08 -11.83 12.53
N PRO A 124 -19.60 -11.89 13.79
CA PRO A 124 -18.78 -10.83 14.36
C PRO A 124 -17.47 -10.62 13.60
N SER A 125 -16.84 -11.68 13.10
CA SER A 125 -15.57 -11.56 12.37
C SER A 125 -15.75 -10.95 10.98
N VAL A 126 -16.86 -11.20 10.29
CA VAL A 126 -17.18 -10.53 9.00
C VAL A 126 -17.47 -9.04 9.24
N ALA A 127 -18.23 -8.69 10.28
CA ALA A 127 -18.47 -7.29 10.66
C ALA A 127 -17.16 -6.56 11.01
N PHE A 128 -16.25 -7.26 11.69
CA PHE A 128 -14.91 -6.74 11.99
C PHE A 128 -14.08 -6.49 10.72
N LEU A 129 -14.09 -7.41 9.74
CA LEU A 129 -13.42 -7.19 8.45
C LEU A 129 -14.00 -5.98 7.72
N ARG A 130 -15.31 -5.83 7.70
CA ARG A 130 -15.98 -4.68 7.09
C ARG A 130 -15.46 -3.35 7.65
N THR A 131 -15.39 -3.23 8.98
CA THR A 131 -14.82 -2.05 9.62
C THR A 131 -13.35 -1.88 9.25
N ALA A 132 -12.59 -2.97 9.23
CA ALA A 132 -11.18 -2.94 8.88
C ALA A 132 -10.94 -2.45 7.44
N GLU A 133 -11.81 -2.79 6.48
CA GLU A 133 -11.75 -2.28 5.11
C GLU A 133 -12.06 -0.79 5.02
N GLN A 134 -13.08 -0.32 5.77
CA GLN A 134 -13.39 1.11 5.83
C GLN A 134 -12.22 1.92 6.37
N ASP A 135 -11.60 1.44 7.45
CA ASP A 135 -10.42 2.07 8.05
C ASP A 135 -9.22 2.03 7.11
N ALA A 136 -9.01 0.91 6.41
CA ALA A 136 -7.93 0.74 5.46
C ALA A 136 -8.06 1.73 4.28
N ALA A 137 -9.23 1.79 3.64
CA ALA A 137 -9.52 2.73 2.55
C ALA A 137 -9.29 4.18 3.00
N THR A 138 -9.80 4.56 4.18
CA THR A 138 -9.61 5.90 4.75
C THR A 138 -8.12 6.19 4.96
N THR A 139 -7.40 5.25 5.56
CA THR A 139 -5.96 5.40 5.85
C THR A 139 -5.13 5.51 4.58
N MET A 140 -5.48 4.80 3.50
CA MET A 140 -4.79 4.95 2.20
C MET A 140 -4.99 6.35 1.63
N LEU A 141 -6.20 6.94 1.75
CA LEU A 141 -6.47 8.31 1.32
C LEU A 141 -5.70 9.34 2.15
N GLU A 142 -5.60 9.16 3.46
CA GLU A 142 -4.80 10.03 4.33
C GLU A 142 -3.32 10.05 3.96
N ARG A 143 -2.77 8.93 3.52
CA ARG A 143 -1.37 8.81 3.08
C ARG A 143 -1.06 9.58 1.80
N LEU A 144 -2.06 10.01 1.03
CA LEU A 144 -1.84 10.81 -0.18
C LEU A 144 -1.08 12.12 0.10
N HIS A 145 -1.32 12.74 1.25
CA HIS A 145 -0.73 14.02 1.61
C HIS A 145 0.79 13.98 1.82
N GLY A 146 1.35 12.83 2.15
CA GLY A 146 2.79 12.66 2.40
C GLY A 146 3.53 11.89 1.31
N ALA A 147 2.86 11.53 0.22
CA ALA A 147 3.40 10.68 -0.83
C ALA A 147 3.82 11.49 -2.07
N SER A 148 4.86 11.01 -2.77
CA SER A 148 5.14 11.48 -4.13
C SER A 148 3.97 11.17 -5.06
N SER A 149 3.86 11.88 -6.19
CA SER A 149 2.73 11.72 -7.12
C SER A 149 2.53 10.29 -7.61
N SER A 150 3.60 9.54 -7.82
CA SER A 150 3.53 8.13 -8.26
C SER A 150 3.03 7.19 -7.15
N LEU A 151 3.38 7.45 -5.89
CA LEU A 151 2.86 6.72 -4.73
C LEU A 151 1.43 7.13 -4.40
N ALA A 152 1.10 8.42 -4.50
CA ALA A 152 -0.25 8.91 -4.31
C ALA A 152 -1.24 8.22 -5.26
N GLN A 153 -0.86 8.04 -6.53
CA GLN A 153 -1.68 7.30 -7.50
C GLN A 153 -1.89 5.84 -7.08
N LEU A 154 -0.84 5.16 -6.61
CA LEU A 154 -0.94 3.80 -6.10
C LEU A 154 -1.85 3.72 -4.86
N PHE A 155 -1.67 4.61 -3.88
CA PHE A 155 -2.51 4.62 -2.67
C PHE A 155 -3.98 4.93 -2.98
N ALA A 156 -4.25 5.87 -3.91
CA ALA A 156 -5.62 6.13 -4.37
C ALA A 156 -6.25 4.89 -5.02
N SER A 157 -5.50 4.15 -5.83
CA SER A 157 -5.97 2.91 -6.45
C SER A 157 -6.26 1.82 -5.42
N ILE A 158 -5.38 1.63 -4.44
CA ILE A 158 -5.57 0.65 -3.36
C ILE A 158 -6.77 1.04 -2.50
N GLY A 159 -6.86 2.29 -2.04
CA GLY A 159 -7.98 2.75 -1.22
C GLY A 159 -9.33 2.65 -1.95
N ALA A 160 -9.36 2.89 -3.26
CA ALA A 160 -10.56 2.67 -4.06
C ALA A 160 -10.94 1.19 -4.14
N SER A 161 -9.97 0.28 -4.30
CA SER A 161 -10.20 -1.18 -4.26
C SER A 161 -10.78 -1.59 -2.90
N GLU A 162 -10.16 -1.21 -1.78
CA GLU A 162 -10.61 -1.51 -0.42
C GLU A 162 -12.03 -1.00 -0.15
N ALA A 163 -12.37 0.18 -0.65
CA ALA A 163 -13.75 0.71 -0.55
C ALA A 163 -14.77 -0.18 -1.26
N THR A 164 -14.39 -0.90 -2.32
CA THR A 164 -15.27 -1.85 -3.01
C THR A 164 -15.46 -3.16 -2.25
N HIS A 165 -14.57 -3.49 -1.31
CA HIS A 165 -14.69 -4.68 -0.48
C HIS A 165 -15.86 -4.58 0.52
N VAL A 166 -16.19 -3.36 0.97
CA VAL A 166 -17.25 -3.12 1.95
C VAL A 166 -18.59 -3.70 1.54
N PRO A 167 -19.15 -3.40 0.34
CA PRO A 167 -20.42 -3.98 -0.07
C PRO A 167 -20.37 -5.51 -0.27
N VAL A 168 -19.20 -6.07 -0.64
CA VAL A 168 -19.01 -7.52 -0.71
C VAL A 168 -19.13 -8.15 0.69
N LEU A 169 -18.53 -7.51 1.70
CA LEU A 169 -18.62 -7.97 3.08
C LEU A 169 -20.01 -7.77 3.67
N ASP A 170 -20.74 -6.72 3.30
CA ASP A 170 -22.14 -6.53 3.67
C ASP A 170 -23.02 -7.67 3.11
N ALA A 171 -22.81 -8.05 1.85
CA ALA A 171 -23.51 -9.19 1.24
C ALA A 171 -23.13 -10.52 1.91
N ALA A 172 -21.86 -10.73 2.24
CA ALA A 172 -21.39 -11.91 2.95
C ALA A 172 -21.97 -12.00 4.38
N ALA A 173 -22.05 -10.86 5.10
CA ALA A 173 -22.65 -10.79 6.41
C ALA A 173 -24.13 -11.21 6.41
N ALA A 174 -24.90 -10.79 5.37
CA ALA A 174 -26.29 -11.17 5.21
C ALA A 174 -26.50 -12.69 5.03
N GLN A 175 -25.50 -13.39 4.47
CA GLN A 175 -25.55 -14.84 4.25
C GLN A 175 -25.25 -15.66 5.52
N VAL A 176 -24.59 -15.06 6.50
CA VAL A 176 -24.18 -15.72 7.75
C VAL A 176 -24.92 -15.19 8.98
N ALA A 177 -25.91 -14.33 8.76
CA ALA A 177 -26.83 -13.90 9.81
C ALA A 177 -27.61 -15.11 10.32
N PRO A 178 -27.89 -15.19 11.64
CA PRO A 178 -28.62 -16.29 12.26
C PRO A 178 -30.08 -16.36 11.81
#